data_c3c50d79ca2d655212678fd90fe5174c
#
_entry.id   c3c50d79ca2d655212678fd90fe5174c
#
_cell.length_a   1.000
_cell.length_b   1.000
_cell.length_c   1.000
_cell.angle_alpha   90.00
_cell.angle_beta   90.00
_cell.angle_gamma   90.00
#
_symmetry.space_group_name_H-M   'P 1'
#
loop_
_entity.id
_entity.type
_entity.pdbx_description
1 polymer ?
#
loop_
_entity_poly.entity_id
_entity_poly.type
_entity_poly.pdbx_seq_one_letter_code
_entity_poly.pdbx_strand_id
1 'polypeptide(L)'
;MKHVDVKSFLIGVLFTLLVFVSIGADEGKPTDGNLGDIVVNSITIKDDGHGGFITAYNQDQKRTLYLGTGKDENGYVQTYNKYQEPTAYIGSNRDMDGVIVLKDRYLSLIHI
;
A
#
# COMPACT_ATOMS: atom_id res chain seq x y z
N MET A 1 38.56 -2.86 51.99
CA MET A 1 38.38 -2.10 50.75
C MET A 1 37.53 -2.87 49.77
N LYS A 2 36.53 -2.23 49.24
CA LYS A 2 35.63 -2.92 48.30
C LYS A 2 36.06 -2.62 46.89
N HIS A 3 36.42 -3.67 46.20
CA HIS A 3 36.65 -3.56 44.77
C HIS A 3 35.34 -3.70 44.01
N VAL A 4 35.10 -2.77 43.11
CA VAL A 4 34.03 -2.95 42.16
C VAL A 4 34.41 -4.13 41.26
N ASP A 5 33.54 -5.12 41.20
CA ASP A 5 33.75 -6.27 40.34
C ASP A 5 33.46 -5.82 38.90
N VAL A 6 34.54 -5.71 38.13
CA VAL A 6 34.44 -5.27 36.73
C VAL A 6 33.60 -6.25 35.92
N LYS A 7 33.68 -7.52 36.22
CA LYS A 7 32.86 -8.54 35.52
C LYS A 7 31.36 -8.32 35.75
N SER A 8 30.96 -8.09 37.00
CA SER A 8 29.57 -7.84 37.34
C SER A 8 29.08 -6.53 36.73
N PHE A 9 29.95 -5.52 36.71
CA PHE A 9 29.62 -4.23 36.07
C PHE A 9 29.38 -4.40 34.56
N LEU A 10 30.28 -5.14 33.89
CA LEU A 10 30.15 -5.41 32.44
C LEU A 10 28.89 -6.22 32.13
N ILE A 11 28.56 -7.22 32.95
CA ILE A 11 27.34 -8.01 32.78
C ILE A 11 26.11 -7.13 32.92
N GLY A 12 26.09 -6.24 33.90
CA GLY A 12 24.97 -5.30 34.09
C GLY A 12 24.79 -4.35 32.90
N VAL A 13 25.89 -3.80 32.37
CA VAL A 13 25.84 -2.94 31.19
C VAL A 13 25.34 -3.69 29.96
N LEU A 14 25.86 -4.91 29.72
CA LEU A 14 25.42 -5.75 28.62
C LEU A 14 23.95 -6.12 28.75
N PHE A 15 23.48 -6.48 29.93
CA PHE A 15 22.09 -6.79 30.16
C PHE A 15 21.18 -5.60 29.87
N THR A 16 21.57 -4.41 30.34
CA THR A 16 20.83 -3.17 30.08
C THR A 16 20.75 -2.87 28.59
N LEU A 17 21.87 -2.98 27.88
CA LEU A 17 21.90 -2.80 26.41
C LEU A 17 20.99 -3.80 25.70
N LEU A 18 21.01 -5.06 26.14
CA LEU A 18 20.18 -6.11 25.55
C LEU A 18 18.68 -5.80 25.73
N VAL A 19 18.28 -5.32 26.91
CA VAL A 19 16.90 -4.92 27.17
C VAL A 19 16.50 -3.74 26.28
N PHE A 20 17.35 -2.74 26.13
CA PHE A 20 17.08 -1.61 25.23
C PHE A 20 16.93 -2.05 23.77
N VAL A 21 17.80 -2.91 23.29
CA VAL A 21 17.73 -3.46 21.93
C VAL A 21 16.43 -4.23 21.72
N SER A 22 16.03 -5.04 22.68
CA SER A 22 14.79 -5.82 22.60
C SER A 22 13.56 -4.93 22.55
N ILE A 23 13.50 -3.86 23.35
CA ILE A 23 12.40 -2.88 23.34
C ILE A 23 12.38 -2.13 22.01
N GLY A 24 13.55 -1.66 21.56
CA GLY A 24 13.66 -0.94 20.29
C GLY A 24 13.28 -1.77 19.08
N ALA A 25 13.53 -3.08 19.12
CA ALA A 25 13.17 -3.98 18.02
C ALA A 25 11.65 -4.16 17.88
N ASP A 26 10.89 -4.05 18.98
CA ASP A 26 9.45 -4.19 18.93
C ASP A 26 8.73 -2.92 18.47
N GLU A 27 9.35 -1.76 18.62
CA GLU A 27 8.76 -0.48 18.22
C GLU A 27 8.70 -0.28 16.70
N GLY A 28 9.45 -1.05 15.94
CA GLY A 28 9.57 -0.89 14.50
C GLY A 28 8.57 -1.69 13.66
N LYS A 29 7.68 -2.48 14.26
CA LYS A 29 6.73 -3.30 13.49
C LYS A 29 5.39 -2.59 13.40
N PRO A 30 4.96 -2.14 12.20
CA PRO A 30 3.59 -1.67 12.03
C PRO A 30 2.64 -2.85 12.29
N THR A 31 1.72 -2.68 13.23
CA THR A 31 0.80 -3.75 13.65
C THR A 31 -0.30 -4.03 12.62
N ASP A 32 -0.61 -3.05 11.75
CA ASP A 32 -1.70 -3.15 10.79
C ASP A 32 -1.36 -2.54 9.42
N GLY A 33 -0.13 -2.05 9.24
CA GLY A 33 0.29 -1.38 8.02
C GLY A 33 -0.31 0.00 7.81
N ASN A 34 -1.05 0.54 8.78
CA ASN A 34 -1.60 1.88 8.68
C ASN A 34 -0.54 2.91 9.03
N LEU A 35 -0.07 3.63 8.02
CA LEU A 35 0.93 4.69 8.17
C LEU A 35 0.30 6.08 8.35
N GLY A 36 -1.03 6.18 8.35
CA GLY A 36 -1.72 7.47 8.38
C GLY A 36 -1.53 8.25 7.09
N ASP A 37 -1.47 9.56 7.19
CA ASP A 37 -1.24 10.43 6.04
C ASP A 37 0.22 10.39 5.62
N ILE A 38 0.47 10.18 4.34
CA ILE A 38 1.81 10.15 3.77
C ILE A 38 2.01 11.43 2.96
N VAL A 39 3.02 12.22 3.34
CA VAL A 39 3.39 13.45 2.62
C VAL A 39 4.77 13.24 2.04
N VAL A 40 4.84 13.12 0.73
CA VAL A 40 6.10 12.86 0.01
C VAL A 40 6.15 13.70 -1.27
N ASN A 41 7.36 13.92 -1.80
CA ASN A 41 7.53 14.65 -3.05
C ASN A 41 7.13 13.81 -4.27
N SER A 42 7.28 12.51 -4.20
CA SER A 42 6.94 11.62 -5.32
C SER A 42 6.73 10.19 -4.82
N ILE A 43 5.92 9.44 -5.56
CA ILE A 43 5.73 8.01 -5.35
C ILE A 43 5.99 7.30 -6.66
N THR A 44 6.88 6.31 -6.64
CA THR A 44 7.13 5.41 -7.77
C THR A 44 6.65 4.02 -7.39
N ILE A 45 5.69 3.50 -8.15
CA ILE A 45 5.16 2.15 -7.95
C ILE A 45 5.81 1.24 -8.97
N LYS A 46 6.61 0.30 -8.48
CA LYS A 46 7.34 -0.65 -9.32
C LYS A 46 6.57 -1.96 -9.46
N ASP A 47 6.93 -2.70 -10.50
CA ASP A 47 6.44 -4.06 -10.71
C ASP A 47 6.98 -5.00 -9.62
N ASP A 48 6.09 -5.79 -9.05
CA ASP A 48 6.42 -6.85 -8.09
C ASP A 48 6.27 -8.26 -8.69
N GLY A 49 6.13 -8.34 -10.01
CA GLY A 49 5.81 -9.56 -10.75
C GLY A 49 4.36 -9.60 -11.23
N HIS A 50 3.52 -8.67 -10.79
CA HIS A 50 2.10 -8.58 -11.16
C HIS A 50 1.71 -7.20 -11.69
N GLY A 51 2.69 -6.30 -11.83
CA GLY A 51 2.49 -4.90 -12.19
C GLY A 51 2.26 -4.02 -10.96
N GLY A 52 2.76 -2.79 -11.02
CA GLY A 52 2.53 -1.82 -9.95
C GLY A 52 1.11 -1.29 -9.96
N PHE A 53 0.51 -1.07 -8.79
CA PHE A 53 -0.86 -0.58 -8.70
C PHE A 53 -1.15 0.15 -7.38
N ILE A 54 -2.21 0.94 -7.40
CA ILE A 54 -2.80 1.58 -6.22
C ILE A 54 -4.28 1.22 -6.18
N THR A 55 -4.78 0.81 -5.01
CA THR A 55 -6.19 0.54 -4.80
C THR A 55 -6.73 1.35 -3.64
N ALA A 56 -8.02 1.71 -3.71
CA ALA A 56 -8.74 2.32 -2.61
C ALA A 56 -9.96 1.47 -2.27
N TYR A 57 -10.30 1.44 -1.00
CA TYR A 57 -11.43 0.67 -0.47
C TYR A 57 -12.35 1.58 0.33
N ASN A 58 -13.65 1.29 0.34
CA ASN A 58 -14.61 1.99 1.16
C ASN A 58 -14.70 1.36 2.56
N GLN A 59 -15.59 1.89 3.41
CA GLN A 59 -15.78 1.38 4.78
C GLN A 59 -16.21 -0.09 4.81
N ASP A 60 -16.90 -0.56 3.78
CA ASP A 60 -17.36 -1.96 3.68
C ASP A 60 -16.31 -2.88 3.07
N GLN A 61 -15.06 -2.42 2.98
CA GLN A 61 -13.91 -3.17 2.44
C GLN A 61 -14.10 -3.57 0.98
N LYS A 62 -14.89 -2.79 0.24
CA LYS A 62 -15.09 -2.99 -1.20
C LYS A 62 -14.21 -2.03 -1.97
N ARG A 63 -13.56 -2.54 -3.03
CA ARG A 63 -12.68 -1.72 -3.86
C ARG A 63 -13.50 -0.68 -4.63
N THR A 64 -13.06 0.57 -4.56
CA THR A 64 -13.69 1.69 -5.25
C THR A 64 -12.82 2.26 -6.35
N LEU A 65 -11.52 2.03 -6.30
CA LEU A 65 -10.56 2.54 -7.28
C LEU A 65 -9.46 1.52 -7.53
N TYR A 66 -9.08 1.37 -8.78
CA TYR A 66 -7.85 0.73 -9.20
C TYR A 66 -7.10 1.67 -10.15
N LEU A 67 -5.82 1.87 -9.90
CA LEU A 67 -4.93 2.63 -10.78
C LEU A 67 -3.64 1.84 -10.92
N GLY A 68 -3.30 1.41 -12.12
CA GLY A 68 -2.07 0.64 -12.28
C GLY A 68 -2.03 -0.18 -13.55
N THR A 69 -1.27 -1.25 -13.51
CA THR A 69 -1.02 -2.13 -14.65
C THR A 69 -2.00 -3.30 -14.64
N GLY A 70 -2.58 -3.58 -15.80
CA GLY A 70 -3.49 -4.71 -15.99
C GLY A 70 -2.79 -5.95 -16.54
N LYS A 71 -3.59 -6.99 -16.81
CA LYS A 71 -3.09 -8.27 -17.31
C LYS A 71 -2.38 -8.15 -18.66
N ASP A 72 -2.77 -7.19 -19.47
CA ASP A 72 -2.18 -6.95 -20.80
C ASP A 72 -0.97 -6.02 -20.72
N GLU A 73 -0.45 -5.77 -19.53
CA GLU A 73 0.70 -4.89 -19.26
C GLU A 73 0.44 -3.42 -19.61
N ASN A 74 -0.81 -3.05 -19.83
CA ASN A 74 -1.22 -1.67 -20.08
C ASN A 74 -1.69 -1.01 -18.80
N GLY A 75 -1.41 0.29 -18.67
CA GLY A 75 -1.90 1.09 -17.55
C GLY A 75 -3.36 1.45 -17.72
N TYR A 76 -4.10 1.46 -16.61
CA TYR A 76 -5.48 1.91 -16.62
C TYR A 76 -5.92 2.43 -15.26
N VAL A 77 -6.98 3.22 -15.28
CA VAL A 77 -7.70 3.68 -14.09
C VAL A 77 -9.12 3.14 -14.19
N GLN A 78 -9.62 2.55 -13.12
CA GLN A 78 -10.98 2.05 -13.06
C GLN A 78 -11.62 2.42 -11.74
N THR A 79 -12.84 2.96 -11.81
CA THR A 79 -13.65 3.25 -10.64
C THR A 79 -14.78 2.24 -10.52
N TYR A 80 -15.23 2.02 -9.28
CA TYR A 80 -16.31 1.09 -8.96
C TYR A 80 -17.33 1.79 -8.06
N ASN A 81 -18.59 1.42 -8.20
CA ASN A 81 -19.60 1.86 -7.26
C ASN A 81 -19.58 1.00 -5.97
N LYS A 82 -20.45 1.30 -5.03
CA LYS A 82 -20.50 0.57 -3.75
C LYS A 82 -20.85 -0.92 -3.88
N TYR A 83 -21.35 -1.34 -5.02
CA TYR A 83 -21.66 -2.74 -5.33
C TYR A 83 -20.53 -3.42 -6.10
N GLN A 84 -19.38 -2.76 -6.22
CA GLN A 84 -18.21 -3.23 -6.97
C GLN A 84 -18.43 -3.39 -8.48
N GLU A 85 -19.40 -2.69 -9.01
CA GLU A 85 -19.61 -2.63 -10.45
C GLU A 85 -18.74 -1.54 -11.06
N PRO A 86 -18.05 -1.81 -12.19
CA PRO A 86 -17.21 -0.80 -12.82
C PRO A 86 -18.05 0.33 -13.39
N THR A 87 -17.63 1.58 -13.12
CA THR A 87 -18.36 2.78 -13.56
C THR A 87 -17.58 3.62 -14.54
N ALA A 88 -16.24 3.63 -14.45
CA ALA A 88 -15.40 4.33 -15.39
C ALA A 88 -14.14 3.54 -15.68
N TYR A 89 -13.67 3.62 -16.91
CA TYR A 89 -12.41 3.03 -17.33
C TYR A 89 -11.66 4.06 -18.19
N ILE A 90 -10.40 4.30 -17.87
CA ILE A 90 -9.50 5.12 -18.67
C ILE A 90 -8.26 4.27 -18.91
N GLY A 91 -7.99 3.94 -20.17
CA GLY A 91 -6.86 3.07 -20.48
C GLY A 91 -6.77 2.79 -21.97
N SER A 92 -6.23 1.64 -22.34
CA SER A 92 -6.08 1.25 -23.72
C SER A 92 -7.12 0.21 -24.13
N ASN A 93 -7.53 0.24 -25.40
CA ASN A 93 -8.35 -0.79 -26.02
C ASN A 93 -7.47 -1.90 -26.63
N ARG A 94 -8.08 -2.84 -27.33
CA ARG A 94 -7.36 -3.95 -27.99
C ARG A 94 -6.38 -3.48 -29.06
N ASP A 95 -6.67 -2.35 -29.69
CA ASP A 95 -5.86 -1.76 -30.76
C ASP A 95 -4.76 -0.84 -30.21
N MET A 96 -4.61 -0.80 -28.88
CA MET A 96 -3.65 0.04 -28.16
C MET A 96 -3.97 1.54 -28.21
N ASP A 97 -5.17 1.90 -28.59
CA ASP A 97 -5.64 3.29 -28.54
C ASP A 97 -6.13 3.63 -27.16
N GLY A 98 -5.95 4.88 -26.74
CA GLY A 98 -6.49 5.37 -25.48
C GLY A 98 -8.01 5.54 -25.58
N VAL A 99 -8.71 5.06 -24.55
CA VAL A 99 -10.17 5.15 -24.48
C VAL A 99 -10.63 5.55 -23.09
N ILE A 100 -11.80 6.22 -23.07
CA ILE A 100 -12.52 6.48 -21.82
C ILE A 100 -13.90 5.84 -21.98
N VAL A 101 -14.26 4.97 -21.03
CA VAL A 101 -15.55 4.30 -21.01
C VAL A 101 -16.25 4.68 -19.72
N LEU A 102 -17.49 5.17 -19.83
CA LEU A 102 -18.35 5.46 -18.70
C LEU A 102 -19.58 4.58 -18.76
N LYS A 103 -20.02 4.10 -17.60
CA LYS A 103 -21.20 3.25 -17.47
C LYS A 103 -22.14 3.80 -16.42
N ASP A 104 -23.42 3.73 -16.67
CA ASP A 104 -24.44 4.06 -15.69
C ASP A 104 -24.63 2.91 -14.69
N ARG A 105 -25.55 3.07 -13.74
CA ARG A 105 -25.85 2.07 -12.72
C ARG A 105 -26.37 0.74 -13.29
N TYR A 106 -26.78 0.71 -14.53
CA TYR A 106 -27.22 -0.48 -15.25
C TYR A 106 -26.13 -1.07 -16.13
N LEU A 107 -24.89 -0.59 -15.99
CA LEU A 107 -23.73 -0.97 -16.79
C LEU A 107 -23.91 -0.67 -18.29
N SER A 108 -24.82 0.25 -18.63
CA SER A 108 -24.98 0.77 -19.98
C SER A 108 -23.94 1.85 -20.25
N LEU A 109 -23.43 1.89 -21.49
CA LEU A 109 -22.50 2.91 -21.89
C LEU A 109 -23.17 4.29 -21.87
N ILE A 110 -22.45 5.26 -21.32
CA ILE A 110 -22.87 6.67 -21.34
C ILE A 110 -22.14 7.34 -22.50
N HIS A 111 -22.90 7.90 -23.42
CA HIS A 111 -22.35 8.72 -24.51
C HIS A 111 -22.27 10.17 -24.03
N ILE A 112 -21.07 10.70 -24.09
CA ILE A 112 -20.80 12.10 -23.72
C ILE A 112 -20.74 12.95 -24.98
#